data_4c01a802cbce2f727dade75bc9d7f7ed
#
_entry.id   4c01a802cbce2f727dade75bc9d7f7ed
#
_cell.length_a   1.000
_cell.length_b   1.000
_cell.length_c   1.000
_cell.angle_alpha   90.00
_cell.angle_beta   90.00
_cell.angle_gamma   90.00
#
_symmetry.space_group_name_H-M   'P 1'
#
loop_
_entity.id
_entity.type
_entity.pdbx_description
1 polymer ?
#
loop_
_entity_poly.entity_id
_entity_poly.type
_entity_poly.pdbx_seq_one_letter_code
_entity_poly.pdbx_strand_id
1 'polypeptide(L)'
;MARYIGPVCRLCRREAMKLFLKGERCYTEKCAIEKRNFPPGQHGKTRKAKLAGYGLQLREKQKVKRIYGVLEDQFRGYFEEAERTRGITGVTLLQLLERRLDNVVYRLGLATSRPQARQLVRHGHFMVNGKKVDIPSYAVKEGDVITVLGRMQKNPTIEHAMEEVKGRGVPEWLSFDANSITGRVNSMPTREQINLPVQEQLIVELYSK
;
A
#
# COMPACT_ATOMS: atom_id res chain seq x y z
N MET A 1 -16.01 4.92 -0.66
CA MET A 1 -14.84 4.96 -1.57
C MET A 1 -14.69 3.60 -2.25
N ALA A 2 -14.78 3.57 -3.58
CA ALA A 2 -14.72 2.33 -4.37
C ALA A 2 -13.34 1.65 -4.26
N ARG A 3 -13.30 0.32 -4.39
CA ARG A 3 -12.09 -0.51 -4.35
C ARG A 3 -12.22 -1.72 -5.27
N TYR A 4 -11.10 -2.36 -5.60
CA TYR A 4 -11.13 -3.67 -6.24
C TYR A 4 -11.61 -4.73 -5.23
N ILE A 5 -12.68 -5.45 -5.57
CA ILE A 5 -13.30 -6.49 -4.72
C ILE A 5 -13.10 -7.91 -5.27
N GLY A 6 -12.51 -8.05 -6.44
CA GLY A 6 -12.23 -9.34 -7.06
C GLY A 6 -11.06 -10.10 -6.41
N PRO A 7 -10.72 -11.28 -6.91
CA PRO A 7 -9.67 -12.13 -6.36
C PRO A 7 -8.27 -11.51 -6.55
N VAL A 8 -7.71 -10.94 -5.48
CA VAL A 8 -6.44 -10.18 -5.49
C VAL A 8 -5.22 -11.00 -5.92
N CYS A 9 -5.21 -12.33 -5.74
CA CYS A 9 -4.12 -13.17 -6.22
C CYS A 9 -3.96 -13.16 -7.75
N ARG A 10 -5.02 -12.84 -8.50
CA ARG A 10 -4.93 -12.63 -9.96
C ARG A 10 -4.08 -11.40 -10.30
N LEU A 11 -4.10 -10.39 -9.43
CA LEU A 11 -3.30 -9.18 -9.62
C LEU A 11 -1.81 -9.48 -9.48
N CYS A 12 -1.41 -10.22 -8.43
CA CYS A 12 -0.02 -10.66 -8.24
C CYS A 12 0.47 -11.48 -9.45
N ARG A 13 -0.32 -12.46 -9.89
CA ARG A 13 0.01 -13.31 -11.05
C ARG A 13 0.12 -12.51 -12.34
N ARG A 14 -0.68 -11.45 -12.52
CA ARG A 14 -0.60 -10.57 -13.70
C ARG A 14 0.69 -9.77 -13.73
N GLU A 15 1.16 -9.31 -12.56
CA GLU A 15 2.42 -8.55 -12.44
C GLU A 15 3.64 -9.48 -12.29
N ALA A 16 3.43 -10.80 -12.24
CA ALA A 16 4.47 -11.81 -12.03
C ALA A 16 5.33 -11.58 -10.77
N MET A 17 4.74 -10.94 -9.72
CA MET A 17 5.42 -10.66 -8.46
C MET A 17 4.45 -10.66 -7.28
N LYS A 18 4.97 -10.88 -6.06
CA LYS A 18 4.20 -10.79 -4.83
C LYS A 18 3.90 -9.31 -4.50
N LEU A 19 2.62 -8.96 -4.44
CA LEU A 19 2.16 -7.62 -4.04
C LEU A 19 1.73 -7.57 -2.57
N PHE A 20 1.85 -8.68 -1.84
CA PHE A 20 1.55 -8.82 -0.41
C PHE A 20 0.14 -8.34 -0.01
N LEU A 21 -0.88 -8.70 -0.81
CA LEU A 21 -2.26 -8.23 -0.62
C LEU A 21 -3.09 -9.09 0.35
N LYS A 22 -2.57 -10.23 0.81
CA LYS A 22 -3.27 -11.18 1.70
C LYS A 22 -2.53 -11.47 3.02
N GLY A 23 -1.61 -10.59 3.46
CA GLY A 23 -0.87 -10.77 4.71
C GLY A 23 -0.06 -12.08 4.72
N GLU A 24 -0.13 -12.83 5.80
CA GLU A 24 0.60 -14.08 6.06
C GLU A 24 0.62 -15.05 4.89
N ARG A 25 -0.53 -15.25 4.25
CA ARG A 25 -0.63 -16.18 3.12
C ARG A 25 0.36 -15.87 2.00
N CYS A 26 0.81 -14.61 1.87
CA CYS A 26 1.78 -14.22 0.84
C CYS A 26 3.21 -14.68 1.16
N TYR A 27 3.48 -15.03 2.42
CA TYR A 27 4.77 -15.52 2.88
C TYR A 27 4.85 -17.05 2.93
N THR A 28 3.72 -17.75 2.85
CA THR A 28 3.65 -19.21 2.89
C THR A 28 3.62 -19.82 1.50
N GLU A 29 3.86 -21.14 1.40
CA GLU A 29 3.70 -21.96 0.19
C GLU A 29 2.28 -21.91 -0.41
N LYS A 30 1.28 -21.47 0.38
CA LYS A 30 -0.09 -21.27 -0.08
C LYS A 30 -0.24 -20.05 -1.01
N CYS A 31 0.84 -19.28 -1.24
CA CYS A 31 0.85 -18.15 -2.15
C CYS A 31 0.53 -18.59 -3.59
N ALA A 32 -0.34 -17.83 -4.27
CA ALA A 32 -0.78 -18.20 -5.62
C ALA A 32 0.34 -18.07 -6.68
N ILE A 33 1.38 -17.26 -6.43
CA ILE A 33 2.54 -17.15 -7.30
C ILE A 33 3.41 -18.39 -7.19
N GLU A 34 3.64 -18.90 -5.98
CA GLU A 34 4.40 -20.15 -5.80
C GLU A 34 3.76 -21.33 -6.55
N LYS A 35 2.43 -21.43 -6.45
CA LYS A 35 1.69 -22.53 -7.10
C LYS A 35 1.46 -22.35 -8.60
N ARG A 36 1.32 -21.11 -9.09
CA ARG A 36 0.91 -20.80 -10.47
C ARG A 36 1.57 -19.51 -10.96
N ASN A 37 2.84 -19.56 -11.28
CA ASN A 37 3.63 -18.41 -11.74
C ASN A 37 3.36 -18.07 -13.23
N PHE A 38 2.09 -17.89 -13.58
CA PHE A 38 1.68 -17.44 -14.91
C PHE A 38 0.45 -16.53 -14.81
N PRO A 39 0.25 -15.59 -15.75
CA PRO A 39 -0.88 -14.69 -15.75
C PRO A 39 -2.22 -15.44 -15.71
N PRO A 40 -3.27 -14.85 -15.12
CA PRO A 40 -4.60 -15.45 -15.14
C PRO A 40 -5.22 -15.38 -16.53
N GLY A 41 -6.10 -16.34 -16.84
CA GLY A 41 -6.83 -16.44 -18.10
C GLY A 41 -6.44 -17.66 -18.92
N GLN A 42 -7.17 -17.93 -20.01
CA GLN A 42 -7.00 -19.08 -20.88
C GLN A 42 -5.58 -19.14 -21.49
N HIS A 43 -5.07 -18.01 -21.91
CA HIS A 43 -3.74 -17.90 -22.55
C HIS A 43 -2.57 -17.66 -21.56
N GLY A 44 -2.81 -17.83 -20.25
CA GLY A 44 -1.77 -17.56 -19.24
C GLY A 44 -0.52 -18.41 -19.35
N LYS A 45 -0.65 -19.63 -19.89
CA LYS A 45 0.46 -20.58 -20.10
C LYS A 45 1.15 -20.44 -21.47
N THR A 46 0.55 -19.73 -22.42
CA THR A 46 1.12 -19.54 -23.75
C THR A 46 2.31 -18.60 -23.72
N ARG A 47 3.08 -18.55 -24.81
CA ARG A 47 4.24 -17.66 -24.94
C ARG A 47 3.82 -16.20 -24.75
N LYS A 48 4.44 -15.54 -23.77
CA LYS A 48 4.21 -14.11 -23.51
C LYS A 48 4.92 -13.27 -24.57
N ALA A 49 4.22 -12.32 -25.16
CA ALA A 49 4.86 -11.28 -25.97
C ALA A 49 5.83 -10.47 -25.09
N LYS A 50 6.98 -10.09 -25.66
CA LYS A 50 7.95 -9.21 -24.99
C LYS A 50 7.26 -7.87 -24.73
N LEU A 51 7.24 -7.43 -23.46
CA LEU A 51 6.75 -6.11 -23.10
C LEU A 51 7.77 -5.06 -23.53
N ALA A 52 7.34 -4.07 -24.27
CA ALA A 52 8.18 -2.95 -24.70
C ALA A 52 7.37 -1.63 -24.61
N GLY A 53 8.08 -0.52 -24.52
CA GLY A 53 7.48 0.83 -24.56
C GLY A 53 6.29 1.00 -23.63
N TYR A 54 5.16 1.35 -24.19
CA TYR A 54 3.90 1.59 -23.46
C TYR A 54 3.52 0.43 -22.52
N GLY A 55 3.75 -0.83 -22.94
CA GLY A 55 3.41 -1.99 -22.12
C GLY A 55 4.19 -2.04 -20.81
N LEU A 56 5.47 -1.67 -20.78
CA LEU A 56 6.30 -1.59 -19.57
C LEU A 56 5.79 -0.47 -18.66
N GLN A 57 5.60 0.71 -19.20
CA GLN A 57 5.08 1.87 -18.47
C GLN A 57 3.73 1.57 -17.81
N LEU A 58 2.81 0.96 -18.57
CA LEU A 58 1.51 0.54 -18.05
C LEU A 58 1.63 -0.48 -16.92
N ARG A 59 2.53 -1.46 -17.03
CA ARG A 59 2.73 -2.47 -15.96
C ARG A 59 3.27 -1.85 -14.68
N GLU A 60 4.23 -0.95 -14.77
CA GLU A 60 4.75 -0.25 -13.60
C GLU A 60 3.65 0.56 -12.90
N LYS A 61 2.87 1.33 -13.64
CA LYS A 61 1.70 2.04 -13.09
C LYS A 61 0.72 1.09 -12.40
N GLN A 62 0.33 0.00 -13.08
CA GLN A 62 -0.63 -0.96 -12.53
C GLN A 62 -0.09 -1.67 -11.28
N LYS A 63 1.21 -1.92 -11.22
CA LYS A 63 1.88 -2.50 -10.05
C LYS A 63 1.69 -1.61 -8.82
N VAL A 64 2.07 -0.33 -8.92
CA VAL A 64 1.92 0.64 -7.82
C VAL A 64 0.46 0.79 -7.42
N LYS A 65 -0.42 1.03 -8.37
CA LYS A 65 -1.85 1.17 -8.14
C LYS A 65 -2.44 -0.01 -7.37
N ARG A 66 -2.03 -1.23 -7.70
CA ARG A 66 -2.50 -2.47 -7.06
C ARG A 66 -1.92 -2.69 -5.68
N ILE A 67 -0.65 -2.32 -5.45
CA ILE A 67 -0.01 -2.40 -4.13
C ILE A 67 -0.78 -1.54 -3.12
N TYR A 68 -1.11 -0.30 -3.49
CA TYR A 68 -1.85 0.62 -2.61
C TYR A 68 -3.38 0.44 -2.66
N GLY A 69 -3.90 -0.40 -3.56
CA GLY A 69 -5.34 -0.67 -3.69
C GLY A 69 -6.14 0.55 -4.14
N VAL A 70 -5.55 1.44 -4.92
CA VAL A 70 -6.16 2.68 -5.45
C VAL A 70 -6.78 2.43 -6.81
N LEU A 71 -7.92 3.06 -7.14
CA LEU A 71 -8.52 3.04 -8.47
C LEU A 71 -7.87 4.08 -9.39
N GLU A 72 -8.16 3.98 -10.69
CA GLU A 72 -7.47 4.78 -11.72
C GLU A 72 -7.66 6.28 -11.52
N ASP A 73 -8.91 6.73 -11.34
CA ASP A 73 -9.21 8.16 -11.21
C ASP A 73 -8.52 8.78 -9.99
N GLN A 74 -8.52 8.05 -8.86
CA GLN A 74 -7.83 8.50 -7.66
C GLN A 74 -6.30 8.49 -7.84
N PHE A 75 -5.75 7.49 -8.55
CA PHE A 75 -4.32 7.43 -8.82
C PHE A 75 -3.87 8.58 -9.73
N ARG A 76 -4.68 8.89 -10.74
CA ARG A 76 -4.45 10.04 -11.62
C ARG A 76 -4.46 11.36 -10.83
N GLY A 77 -5.42 11.55 -9.93
CA GLY A 77 -5.44 12.73 -9.06
C GLY A 77 -4.17 12.88 -8.21
N TYR A 78 -3.61 11.76 -7.66
CA TYR A 78 -2.31 11.80 -6.98
C TYR A 78 -1.15 12.16 -7.92
N PHE A 79 -1.20 11.71 -9.17
CA PHE A 79 -0.18 12.07 -10.16
C PHE A 79 -0.24 13.57 -10.50
N GLU A 80 -1.43 14.11 -10.76
CA GLU A 80 -1.64 15.54 -11.03
C GLU A 80 -1.21 16.42 -9.83
N GLU A 81 -1.45 15.98 -8.59
CA GLU A 81 -0.97 16.65 -7.38
C GLU A 81 0.56 16.60 -7.31
N ALA A 82 1.17 15.45 -7.59
CA ALA A 82 2.62 15.29 -7.59
C ALA A 82 3.31 16.15 -8.66
N GLU A 83 2.71 16.29 -9.84
CA GLU A 83 3.24 17.11 -10.93
C GLU A 83 3.22 18.60 -10.59
N ARG A 84 2.19 19.07 -9.87
CA ARG A 84 2.09 20.48 -9.42
C ARG A 84 3.03 20.81 -8.27
N THR A 85 3.45 19.79 -7.52
CA THR A 85 4.32 19.97 -6.35
C THR A 85 5.79 20.11 -6.80
N ARG A 86 6.53 21.05 -6.23
CA ARG A 86 7.98 21.21 -6.50
C ARG A 86 8.74 19.95 -6.07
N GLY A 87 9.62 19.46 -6.94
CA GLY A 87 10.46 18.30 -6.67
C GLY A 87 10.40 17.26 -7.79
N ILE A 88 10.87 16.04 -7.49
CA ILE A 88 10.85 14.92 -8.44
C ILE A 88 9.47 14.28 -8.41
N THR A 89 8.68 14.44 -9.48
CA THR A 89 7.27 13.99 -9.58
C THR A 89 7.08 12.54 -9.16
N GLY A 90 7.95 11.62 -9.58
CA GLY A 90 7.85 10.21 -9.23
C GLY A 90 8.02 9.95 -7.72
N VAL A 91 8.95 10.64 -7.07
CA VAL A 91 9.18 10.54 -5.62
C VAL A 91 7.97 11.12 -4.87
N THR A 92 7.51 12.30 -5.27
CA THR A 92 6.33 12.97 -4.67
C THR A 92 5.08 12.09 -4.80
N LEU A 93 4.86 11.45 -5.95
CA LEU A 93 3.76 10.50 -6.14
C LEU A 93 3.81 9.35 -5.12
N LEU A 94 4.99 8.75 -4.92
CA LEU A 94 5.16 7.67 -3.94
C LEU A 94 4.95 8.18 -2.51
N GLN A 95 5.41 9.38 -2.17
CA GLN A 95 5.17 10.02 -0.87
C GLN A 95 3.68 10.23 -0.61
N LEU A 96 2.94 10.75 -1.59
CA LEU A 96 1.48 10.94 -1.47
C LEU A 96 0.75 9.62 -1.24
N LEU A 97 1.19 8.54 -1.88
CA LEU A 97 0.63 7.20 -1.68
C LEU A 97 1.01 6.60 -0.31
N GLU A 98 2.23 6.84 0.18
CA GLU A 98 2.66 6.38 1.51
C GLU A 98 1.95 7.13 2.65
N ARG A 99 1.65 8.41 2.47
CA ARG A 99 0.94 9.25 3.45
C ARG A 99 -0.53 8.88 3.68
N ARG A 100 -1.09 7.99 2.91
CA ARG A 100 -2.49 7.56 3.09
C ARG A 100 -2.66 6.83 4.43
N LEU A 101 -3.71 7.16 5.17
CA LEU A 101 -3.98 6.57 6.49
C LEU A 101 -4.08 5.03 6.43
N ASP A 102 -4.71 4.47 5.39
CA ASP A 102 -4.79 3.02 5.21
C ASP A 102 -3.41 2.37 5.06
N ASN A 103 -2.48 3.05 4.38
CA ASN A 103 -1.12 2.58 4.23
C ASN A 103 -0.30 2.79 5.52
N VAL A 104 -0.46 3.93 6.20
CA VAL A 104 0.25 4.21 7.47
C VAL A 104 -0.13 3.19 8.53
N VAL A 105 -1.41 2.87 8.69
CA VAL A 105 -1.89 1.81 9.59
C VAL A 105 -1.25 0.45 9.27
N TYR A 106 -1.09 0.12 7.99
CA TYR A 106 -0.37 -1.09 7.56
C TYR A 106 1.13 -1.01 7.89
N ARG A 107 1.77 0.14 7.67
CA ARG A 107 3.21 0.34 7.95
C ARG A 107 3.53 0.30 9.45
N LEU A 108 2.65 0.85 10.29
CA LEU A 108 2.74 0.77 11.75
C LEU A 108 2.54 -0.66 12.30
N GLY A 109 2.04 -1.58 11.47
CA GLY A 109 1.83 -2.95 11.89
C GLY A 109 0.51 -3.24 12.57
N LEU A 110 -0.43 -2.34 12.47
CA LEU A 110 -1.79 -2.50 13.03
C LEU A 110 -2.72 -3.31 12.11
N ALA A 111 -2.19 -3.77 10.98
CA ALA A 111 -2.89 -4.67 10.06
C ALA A 111 -1.90 -5.55 9.30
N THR A 112 -2.28 -6.79 8.99
CA THR A 112 -1.46 -7.76 8.25
C THR A 112 -1.34 -7.44 6.77
N SER A 113 -2.29 -6.66 6.23
CA SER A 113 -2.31 -6.25 4.83
C SER A 113 -2.97 -4.88 4.62
N ARG A 114 -2.62 -4.18 3.52
CA ARG A 114 -3.26 -2.90 3.16
C ARG A 114 -4.79 -3.00 2.97
N PRO A 115 -5.35 -4.06 2.36
CA PRO A 115 -6.80 -4.24 2.30
C PRO A 115 -7.46 -4.34 3.68
N GLN A 116 -6.83 -5.02 4.64
CA GLN A 116 -7.31 -5.11 6.02
C GLN A 116 -7.21 -3.75 6.72
N ALA A 117 -6.06 -3.07 6.62
CA ALA A 117 -5.89 -1.72 7.15
C ALA A 117 -6.99 -0.77 6.66
N ARG A 118 -7.25 -0.79 5.35
CA ARG A 118 -8.32 0.00 4.74
C ARG A 118 -9.70 -0.32 5.32
N GLN A 119 -9.99 -1.58 5.59
CA GLN A 119 -11.25 -1.99 6.21
C GLN A 119 -11.35 -1.49 7.65
N LEU A 120 -10.29 -1.65 8.43
CA LEU A 120 -10.23 -1.19 9.82
C LEU A 120 -10.40 0.34 9.91
N VAL A 121 -9.73 1.10 9.05
CA VAL A 121 -9.91 2.56 8.96
C VAL A 121 -11.36 2.90 8.62
N ARG A 122 -11.93 2.25 7.59
CA ARG A 122 -13.30 2.51 7.16
C ARG A 122 -14.35 2.19 8.24
N HIS A 123 -14.06 1.23 9.12
CA HIS A 123 -14.89 0.92 10.27
C HIS A 123 -14.69 1.91 11.44
N GLY A 124 -13.81 2.91 11.27
CA GLY A 124 -13.58 3.99 12.22
C GLY A 124 -12.92 3.53 13.52
N HIS A 125 -11.93 2.63 13.41
CA HIS A 125 -11.19 2.12 14.56
C HIS A 125 -9.97 2.95 14.93
N PHE A 126 -9.67 4.01 14.18
CA PHE A 126 -8.51 4.86 14.37
C PHE A 126 -8.88 6.32 14.64
N MET A 127 -8.03 6.97 15.40
CA MET A 127 -8.04 8.41 15.60
C MET A 127 -6.73 9.01 15.11
N VAL A 128 -6.79 10.21 14.58
CA VAL A 128 -5.64 11.04 14.24
C VAL A 128 -5.74 12.31 15.07
N ASN A 129 -4.72 12.59 15.87
CA ASN A 129 -4.68 13.74 16.80
C ASN A 129 -5.95 13.81 17.67
N GLY A 130 -6.40 12.67 18.21
CA GLY A 130 -7.59 12.57 19.08
C GLY A 130 -8.93 12.64 18.35
N LYS A 131 -8.96 12.84 17.03
CA LYS A 131 -10.19 12.86 16.23
C LYS A 131 -10.36 11.56 15.45
N LYS A 132 -11.56 10.97 15.52
CA LYS A 132 -11.90 9.76 14.76
C LYS A 132 -11.86 10.04 13.27
N VAL A 133 -11.14 9.20 12.51
CA VAL A 133 -11.01 9.29 11.05
C VAL A 133 -11.37 7.95 10.41
N ASP A 134 -12.37 7.94 9.52
CA ASP A 134 -12.84 6.76 8.79
C ASP A 134 -12.57 6.83 7.28
N ILE A 135 -11.74 7.80 6.86
CA ILE A 135 -11.38 8.04 5.47
C ILE A 135 -10.01 7.39 5.17
N PRO A 136 -9.94 6.27 4.44
CA PRO A 136 -8.68 5.59 4.15
C PRO A 136 -7.67 6.41 3.34
N SER A 137 -8.14 7.38 2.55
CA SER A 137 -7.31 8.30 1.77
C SER A 137 -6.91 9.56 2.53
N TYR A 138 -7.22 9.67 3.82
CA TYR A 138 -6.74 10.77 4.64
C TYR A 138 -5.22 10.86 4.56
N ALA A 139 -4.71 12.03 4.19
CA ALA A 139 -3.28 12.28 4.06
C ALA A 139 -2.72 12.72 5.42
N VAL A 140 -1.94 11.85 6.06
CA VAL A 140 -1.26 12.19 7.31
C VAL A 140 -0.15 13.20 7.06
N LYS A 141 0.15 14.00 8.07
CA LYS A 141 1.19 15.02 8.08
C LYS A 141 2.29 14.64 9.07
N GLU A 142 3.42 15.27 8.95
CA GLU A 142 4.49 15.19 9.93
C GLU A 142 3.98 15.68 11.30
N GLY A 143 4.32 14.96 12.35
CA GLY A 143 3.85 15.19 13.70
C GLY A 143 2.51 14.57 14.06
N ASP A 144 1.74 14.04 13.08
CA ASP A 144 0.45 13.41 13.36
C ASP A 144 0.63 12.16 14.23
N VAL A 145 -0.29 12.02 15.20
CA VAL A 145 -0.35 10.89 16.13
C VAL A 145 -1.57 10.03 15.78
N ILE A 146 -1.32 8.78 15.47
CA ILE A 146 -2.34 7.79 15.12
C ILE A 146 -2.56 6.85 16.30
N THR A 147 -3.79 6.79 16.82
CA THR A 147 -4.16 5.94 17.95
C THR A 147 -5.28 5.00 17.60
N VAL A 148 -5.29 3.83 18.24
CA VAL A 148 -6.38 2.85 18.13
C VAL A 148 -7.45 3.19 19.17
N LEU A 149 -8.72 3.18 18.78
CA LEU A 149 -9.85 3.36 19.69
C LEU A 149 -9.80 2.32 20.82
N GLY A 150 -10.01 2.76 22.07
CA GLY A 150 -9.82 1.93 23.29
C GLY A 150 -10.51 0.56 23.25
N ARG A 151 -11.74 0.49 22.71
CA ARG A 151 -12.47 -0.78 22.53
C ARG A 151 -11.81 -1.77 21.56
N MET A 152 -10.93 -1.27 20.67
CA MET A 152 -10.22 -2.08 19.67
C MET A 152 -8.79 -2.42 20.06
N GLN A 153 -8.25 -1.82 21.12
CA GLN A 153 -6.87 -2.08 21.57
C GLN A 153 -6.64 -3.54 21.96
N LYS A 154 -7.65 -4.18 22.57
CA LYS A 154 -7.63 -5.60 22.95
C LYS A 154 -8.23 -6.53 21.88
N ASN A 155 -8.26 -6.10 20.64
CA ASN A 155 -8.83 -6.94 19.56
C ASN A 155 -7.78 -7.93 19.06
N PRO A 156 -8.08 -9.23 19.01
CA PRO A 156 -7.15 -10.28 18.55
C PRO A 156 -6.57 -10.00 17.17
N THR A 157 -7.33 -9.32 16.30
CA THR A 157 -6.88 -8.97 14.95
C THR A 157 -5.71 -7.98 14.96
N ILE A 158 -5.72 -7.01 15.92
CA ILE A 158 -4.64 -6.02 16.05
C ILE A 158 -3.43 -6.67 16.75
N GLU A 159 -3.67 -7.42 17.81
CA GLU A 159 -2.61 -8.14 18.53
C GLU A 159 -1.84 -9.07 17.58
N HIS A 160 -2.55 -9.87 16.81
CA HIS A 160 -1.95 -10.74 15.81
C HIS A 160 -1.19 -9.97 14.71
N ALA A 161 -1.71 -8.84 14.25
CA ALA A 161 -1.01 -8.00 13.28
C ALA A 161 0.30 -7.42 13.87
N MET A 162 0.29 -7.02 15.14
CA MET A 162 1.48 -6.52 15.83
C MET A 162 2.56 -7.60 15.99
N GLU A 163 2.18 -8.85 16.22
CA GLU A 163 3.11 -9.98 16.27
C GLU A 163 3.78 -10.23 14.91
N GLU A 164 3.00 -10.22 13.82
CA GLU A 164 3.54 -10.37 12.46
C GLU A 164 4.57 -9.28 12.10
N VAL A 165 4.35 -8.07 12.59
CA VAL A 165 5.20 -6.91 12.26
C VAL A 165 6.56 -6.97 12.93
N LYS A 166 6.73 -7.67 14.04
CA LYS A 166 8.06 -7.87 14.66
C LYS A 166 9.08 -8.41 13.66
N GLY A 167 8.65 -9.21 12.68
CA GLY A 167 9.51 -9.70 11.59
C GLY A 167 9.72 -8.73 10.42
N ARG A 168 8.83 -7.72 10.23
CA ARG A 168 8.89 -6.80 9.09
C ARG A 168 9.54 -5.46 9.45
N GLY A 169 9.44 -5.04 10.69
CA GLY A 169 9.89 -3.73 11.19
C GLY A 169 8.95 -2.58 10.81
N VAL A 170 9.08 -1.47 11.53
CA VAL A 170 8.41 -0.19 11.23
C VAL A 170 9.40 0.69 10.49
N PRO A 171 9.02 1.37 9.39
CA PRO A 171 9.91 2.28 8.68
C PRO A 171 10.38 3.45 9.56
N GLU A 172 11.58 3.95 9.35
CA GLU A 172 12.21 5.01 10.15
C GLU A 172 11.42 6.33 10.22
N TRP A 173 10.68 6.64 9.18
CA TRP A 173 9.82 7.84 9.12
C TRP A 173 8.58 7.76 10.02
N LEU A 174 8.32 6.57 10.61
CA LEU A 174 7.27 6.30 11.59
C LEU A 174 7.91 5.83 12.90
N SER A 175 7.28 6.15 14.02
CA SER A 175 7.55 5.51 15.31
C SER A 175 6.29 4.84 15.83
N PHE A 176 6.48 3.73 16.55
CA PHE A 176 5.37 2.97 17.11
C PHE A 176 5.67 2.59 18.56
N ASP A 177 4.78 2.98 19.47
CA ASP A 177 4.80 2.56 20.86
C ASP A 177 3.80 1.41 21.06
N ALA A 178 4.33 0.22 21.35
CA ALA A 178 3.52 -0.97 21.53
C ALA A 178 2.68 -0.93 22.82
N ASN A 179 3.12 -0.21 23.85
CA ASN A 179 2.42 -0.16 25.13
C ASN A 179 1.13 0.67 25.04
N SER A 180 1.22 1.81 24.37
CA SER A 180 0.07 2.72 24.15
C SER A 180 -0.69 2.42 22.86
N ILE A 181 -0.19 1.50 22.02
CA ILE A 181 -0.68 1.21 20.65
C ILE A 181 -0.85 2.51 19.86
N THR A 182 0.20 3.33 19.88
CA THR A 182 0.23 4.67 19.29
C THR A 182 1.34 4.76 18.26
N GLY A 183 1.00 5.21 17.05
CA GLY A 183 1.96 5.53 16.01
C GLY A 183 2.12 7.03 15.83
N ARG A 184 3.33 7.47 15.51
CA ARG A 184 3.62 8.87 15.19
C ARG A 184 4.35 8.97 13.85
N VAL A 185 4.04 10.01 13.09
CA VAL A 185 4.73 10.37 11.86
C VAL A 185 5.88 11.31 12.22
N ASN A 186 7.13 10.85 12.11
CA ASN A 186 8.31 11.64 12.48
C ASN A 186 8.72 12.60 11.36
N SER A 187 8.71 12.11 10.11
CA SER A 187 9.08 12.88 8.92
C SER A 187 8.31 12.39 7.70
N MET A 188 8.43 13.06 6.57
CA MET A 188 7.92 12.51 5.30
C MET A 188 8.87 11.43 4.77
N PRO A 189 8.34 10.32 4.19
CA PRO A 189 9.17 9.23 3.71
C PRO A 189 10.07 9.68 2.55
N THR A 190 11.35 9.33 2.61
CA THR A 190 12.27 9.49 1.48
C THR A 190 12.13 8.32 0.50
N ARG A 191 12.66 8.47 -0.74
CA ARG A 191 12.61 7.40 -1.74
C ARG A 191 13.27 6.10 -1.25
N GLU A 192 14.36 6.22 -0.51
CA GLU A 192 15.13 5.09 0.03
C GLU A 192 14.35 4.31 1.09
N GLN A 193 13.56 5.00 1.90
CA GLN A 193 12.71 4.40 2.93
C GLN A 193 11.46 3.70 2.34
N ILE A 194 11.13 4.01 1.08
CA ILE A 194 10.03 3.38 0.36
C ILE A 194 10.55 2.11 -0.34
N ASN A 195 10.62 1.00 0.40
CA ASN A 195 11.07 -0.30 -0.11
C ASN A 195 10.05 -0.93 -1.07
N LEU A 196 9.94 -0.35 -2.27
CA LEU A 196 9.11 -0.90 -3.35
C LEU A 196 9.96 -1.10 -4.61
N PRO A 197 9.91 -2.30 -5.24
CA PRO A 197 10.62 -2.58 -6.48
C PRO A 197 9.84 -1.99 -7.67
N VAL A 198 9.87 -0.65 -7.77
CA VAL A 198 9.12 0.11 -8.77
C VAL A 198 10.05 1.14 -9.42
N GLN A 199 9.89 1.30 -10.72
CA GLN A 199 10.54 2.34 -11.52
C GLN A 199 9.54 3.49 -11.75
N GLU A 200 9.54 4.45 -10.84
CA GLU A 200 8.60 5.58 -10.87
C GLU A 200 8.72 6.44 -12.12
N GLN A 201 9.89 6.51 -12.73
CA GLN A 201 10.12 7.26 -13.96
C GLN A 201 9.25 6.75 -15.11
N LEU A 202 9.06 5.43 -15.24
CA LEU A 202 8.17 4.85 -16.25
C LEU A 202 6.72 5.26 -16.07
N ILE A 203 6.31 5.53 -14.82
CA ILE A 203 4.96 6.02 -14.53
C ILE A 203 4.83 7.48 -14.95
N VAL A 204 5.84 8.30 -14.68
CA VAL A 204 5.87 9.71 -15.12
C VAL A 204 5.82 9.77 -16.64
N GLU A 205 6.65 9.03 -17.35
CA GLU A 205 6.66 8.95 -18.81
C GLU A 205 5.32 8.51 -19.41
N LEU A 206 4.58 7.64 -18.70
CA LEU A 206 3.26 7.19 -19.17
C LEU A 206 2.22 8.31 -19.16
N TYR A 207 2.23 9.16 -18.14
CA TYR A 207 1.26 10.23 -17.97
C TYR A 207 1.65 11.54 -18.68
N SER A 208 2.94 11.68 -19.03
CA SER A 208 3.46 12.85 -19.77
C SER A 208 3.24 12.75 -21.30
N LYS A 209 2.51 11.74 -21.79
CA LYS A 209 2.19 11.54 -23.20
C LYS A 209 0.87 12.15 -23.59
#